data_96fd140d0c18f476ae54e0d994401124
#
_entry.id   96fd140d0c18f476ae54e0d994401124
#
_cell.length_a   1.000
_cell.length_b   1.000
_cell.length_c   1.000
_cell.angle_alpha   90.00
_cell.angle_beta   90.00
_cell.angle_gamma   90.00
#
_symmetry.space_group_name_H-M   'P 1'
#
loop_
_entity.id
_entity.type
_entity.pdbx_description
1 polymer ?
#
loop_
_entity_poly.entity_id
_entity_poly.type
_entity_poly.pdbx_seq_one_letter_code
_entity_poly.pdbx_strand_id
1 'polypeptide(L)'
;MPKIGGIGVPTVSQLVRKGRKKLGRKTKVPALHYTRNTMKGEIRWAQGSPQKRGVCVLVKTVTPKKPNSALRKVARVRLTNGMEVTAYIPGEGHNLQEHSVVLIRGGRVKDIPGIRYHIIRGTLDTEGVANRKQGRSRYGAKAQE
;
A
#
# COMPACT_ATOMS: atom_id res chain seq x y z
N MET A 1 -20.92 31.30 10.68
CA MET A 1 -20.55 30.45 10.49
C MET A 1 -19.93 30.12 10.99
N PRO A 2 -19.90 29.92 11.21
CA PRO A 2 -18.96 29.64 11.66
C PRO A 2 -18.03 29.40 11.02
N LYS A 3 -17.69 29.71 10.94
CA LYS A 3 -17.09 29.44 10.50
C LYS A 3 -16.42 28.72 10.56
N ILE A 4 -16.18 28.80 10.21
CA ILE A 4 -15.56 28.11 10.28
C ILE A 4 -15.24 27.51 10.85
N GLY A 5 -15.32 27.56 10.09
CA GLY A 5 -14.86 26.58 10.73
C GLY A 5 -15.49 26.04 11.90
N GLY A 6 -16.59 25.79 11.88
CA GLY A 6 -17.24 25.06 12.90
C GLY A 6 -16.55 24.97 14.22
N ILE A 7 -16.02 26.00 14.62
CA ILE A 7 -15.08 25.98 15.71
C ILE A 7 -15.78 25.91 17.06
N GLY A 8 -17.03 26.32 17.12
CA GLY A 8 -17.77 26.32 18.37
C GLY A 8 -18.27 24.93 18.76
N VAL A 9 -18.37 24.67 20.05
CA VAL A 9 -19.03 23.49 20.57
C VAL A 9 -20.54 23.65 20.35
N PRO A 10 -21.22 22.67 19.69
CA PRO A 10 -22.66 22.77 19.48
C PRO A 10 -23.44 22.73 20.79
N THR A 11 -24.52 23.50 20.84
CA THR A 11 -25.42 23.47 22.00
C THR A 11 -26.25 22.17 21.99
N VAL A 12 -26.85 21.85 23.12
CA VAL A 12 -27.73 20.69 23.23
C VAL A 12 -28.87 20.76 22.24
N SER A 13 -29.47 21.94 22.06
CA SER A 13 -30.55 22.16 21.09
C SER A 13 -30.12 21.87 19.67
N GLN A 14 -28.90 22.27 19.30
CA GLN A 14 -28.35 22.00 17.98
C GLN A 14 -28.12 20.53 17.75
N LEU A 15 -27.67 19.80 18.75
CA LEU A 15 -27.44 18.36 18.67
C LEU A 15 -28.74 17.57 18.58
N VAL A 16 -29.81 18.04 19.25
CA VAL A 16 -31.13 17.42 19.14
C VAL A 16 -31.70 17.61 17.74
N ARG A 17 -31.50 18.79 17.16
CA ARG A 17 -31.99 19.15 15.83
C ARG A 17 -31.22 18.44 14.72
N LYS A 18 -29.90 18.42 14.83
CA LYS A 18 -29.01 17.78 13.85
C LYS A 18 -28.02 16.93 14.64
N GLY A 19 -28.30 15.64 14.78
CA GLY A 19 -27.39 14.73 15.47
C GLY A 19 -26.00 14.70 14.84
N ARG A 20 -25.05 14.21 15.56
CA ARG A 20 -23.68 14.03 15.07
C ARG A 20 -23.66 12.91 14.02
N LYS A 21 -23.03 13.16 12.89
CA LYS A 21 -22.81 12.13 11.88
C LYS A 21 -21.44 11.51 12.11
N LYS A 22 -21.41 10.19 12.11
CA LYS A 22 -20.13 9.49 12.18
C LYS A 22 -19.39 9.69 10.85
N LEU A 23 -18.12 10.07 10.95
CA LEU A 23 -17.28 10.16 9.78
C LEU A 23 -17.03 8.74 9.25
N GLY A 24 -17.17 8.58 7.94
CA GLY A 24 -16.85 7.32 7.29
C GLY A 24 -15.36 7.01 7.41
N ARG A 25 -15.05 5.73 7.47
CA ARG A 25 -13.67 5.28 7.52
C ARG A 25 -13.01 5.47 6.16
N LYS A 26 -11.93 6.26 6.12
CA LYS A 26 -11.17 6.41 4.89
C LYS A 26 -10.26 5.19 4.70
N THR A 27 -10.11 4.77 3.44
CA THR A 27 -9.20 3.67 3.13
C THR A 27 -7.76 4.07 3.41
N LYS A 28 -6.98 3.12 3.90
CA LYS A 28 -5.54 3.29 4.10
C LYS A 28 -4.73 2.94 2.85
N VAL A 29 -5.38 2.37 1.85
CA VAL A 29 -4.73 1.91 0.61
C VAL A 29 -5.42 2.48 -0.63
N PRO A 30 -5.41 3.81 -0.82
CA PRO A 30 -6.19 4.42 -1.90
C PRO A 30 -5.80 3.93 -3.29
N ALA A 31 -4.55 3.58 -3.51
CA ALA A 31 -4.10 3.12 -4.82
C ALA A 31 -4.77 1.84 -5.29
N LEU A 32 -5.26 1.01 -4.37
CA LEU A 32 -5.95 -0.23 -4.71
C LEU A 32 -7.42 -0.02 -5.10
N HIS A 33 -7.94 1.18 -4.89
CA HIS A 33 -9.33 1.51 -5.20
C HIS A 33 -9.53 2.17 -6.56
N TYR A 34 -8.48 2.71 -7.16
CA TYR A 34 -8.61 3.39 -8.44
C TYR A 34 -8.44 2.43 -9.60
N THR A 35 -9.32 2.57 -10.60
CA THR A 35 -9.22 1.84 -11.85
C THR A 35 -9.14 2.86 -12.99
N ARG A 36 -8.44 2.47 -14.06
CA ARG A 36 -8.29 3.32 -15.24
C ARG A 36 -9.01 2.70 -16.42
N ASN A 37 -9.87 3.50 -17.04
CA ASN A 37 -10.48 3.12 -18.30
C ASN A 37 -9.49 3.49 -19.42
N THR A 38 -8.85 2.49 -20.01
CA THR A 38 -7.83 2.71 -21.04
C THR A 38 -8.37 3.35 -22.31
N MET A 39 -9.62 3.10 -22.63
CA MET A 39 -10.24 3.65 -23.84
C MET A 39 -10.55 5.14 -23.70
N LYS A 40 -10.99 5.57 -22.52
CA LYS A 40 -11.32 6.98 -22.25
C LYS A 40 -10.20 7.71 -21.52
N GLY A 41 -9.22 7.01 -20.97
CA GLY A 41 -8.16 7.60 -20.18
C GLY A 41 -8.59 8.12 -18.81
N GLU A 42 -9.80 7.82 -18.38
CA GLU A 42 -10.33 8.28 -17.10
C GLU A 42 -9.91 7.35 -15.96
N ILE A 43 -9.63 7.95 -14.80
CA ILE A 43 -9.37 7.23 -13.57
C ILE A 43 -10.62 7.35 -12.70
N ARG A 44 -11.18 6.21 -12.28
CA ARG A 44 -12.40 6.17 -11.48
C ARG A 44 -12.16 5.48 -10.16
N TRP A 45 -12.84 5.95 -9.12
CA TRP A 45 -12.89 5.27 -7.84
C TRP A 45 -13.73 4.01 -7.98
N ALA A 46 -13.20 2.89 -7.51
CA ALA A 46 -13.88 1.61 -7.51
C ALA A 46 -13.94 1.05 -6.10
N GLN A 47 -14.71 -0.02 -5.90
CA GLN A 47 -14.83 -0.66 -4.60
C GLN A 47 -13.51 -1.19 -4.05
N GLY A 48 -12.52 -1.33 -4.89
CA GLY A 48 -11.20 -1.79 -4.50
C GLY A 48 -10.93 -3.22 -4.93
N SER A 49 -9.67 -3.57 -4.88
CA SER A 49 -9.20 -4.92 -5.17
C SER A 49 -8.13 -5.28 -4.14
N PRO A 50 -7.97 -6.57 -3.80
CA PRO A 50 -6.98 -6.96 -2.80
C PRO A 50 -5.54 -6.78 -3.27
N GLN A 51 -5.30 -6.86 -4.59
CA GLN A 51 -3.97 -6.68 -5.17
C GLN A 51 -4.05 -5.88 -6.45
N LYS A 52 -2.91 -5.29 -6.83
CA LYS A 52 -2.73 -4.62 -8.12
C LYS A 52 -1.37 -4.97 -8.68
N ARG A 53 -1.33 -5.14 -9.99
CA ARG A 53 -0.08 -5.34 -10.72
C ARG A 53 0.58 -3.99 -11.01
N GLY A 54 1.89 -3.97 -11.02
CA GLY A 54 2.64 -2.78 -11.38
C GLY A 54 4.04 -3.12 -11.87
N VAL A 55 4.76 -2.10 -12.29
CA VAL A 55 6.13 -2.21 -12.76
C VAL A 55 7.03 -1.40 -11.86
N CYS A 56 8.16 -1.97 -11.44
CA CYS A 56 9.13 -1.26 -10.62
C CYS A 56 9.79 -0.14 -11.41
N VAL A 57 9.69 1.08 -10.89
CA VAL A 57 10.34 2.26 -11.46
C VAL A 57 11.73 2.41 -10.84
N LEU A 58 11.87 2.11 -9.57
CA LEU A 58 13.11 2.26 -8.82
C LEU A 58 13.11 1.27 -7.66
N VAL A 59 14.25 0.64 -7.42
CA VAL A 59 14.46 -0.25 -6.26
C VAL A 59 15.57 0.35 -5.43
N LYS A 60 15.33 0.55 -4.14
CA LYS A 60 16.30 1.19 -3.25
C LYS A 60 16.18 0.65 -1.83
N THR A 61 17.09 1.08 -0.97
CA THR A 61 17.03 0.80 0.46
C THR A 61 16.74 2.10 1.21
N VAL A 62 15.99 1.99 2.31
CA VAL A 62 15.72 3.13 3.19
C VAL A 62 16.00 2.74 4.63
N THR A 63 16.33 3.73 5.45
CA THR A 63 16.47 3.53 6.89
C THR A 63 15.12 3.64 7.56
N PRO A 64 14.81 2.79 8.57
CA PRO A 64 13.56 2.92 9.31
C PRO A 64 13.61 4.13 10.23
N LYS A 65 12.46 4.48 10.77
CA LYS A 65 12.37 5.56 11.72
C LYS A 65 12.98 5.14 13.06
N LYS A 66 13.53 6.10 13.81
CA LYS A 66 14.10 5.86 15.15
C LYS A 66 13.06 5.20 16.08
N PRO A 67 13.45 4.29 16.98
CA PRO A 67 14.82 3.91 17.35
C PRO A 67 15.44 2.77 16.54
N ASN A 68 14.76 2.30 15.50
CA ASN A 68 15.25 1.17 14.73
C ASN A 68 16.34 1.61 13.74
N SER A 69 17.21 0.66 13.37
CA SER A 69 18.26 0.87 12.40
C SER A 69 18.44 -0.39 11.57
N ALA A 70 18.40 -0.22 10.27
CA ALA A 70 18.59 -1.32 9.30
C ALA A 70 18.58 -0.72 7.89
N LEU A 71 18.79 -1.56 6.90
CA LEU A 71 18.55 -1.20 5.50
C LEU A 71 17.30 -1.95 5.02
N ARG A 72 16.20 -1.24 4.94
CA ARG A 72 14.92 -1.81 4.47
C ARG A 72 14.83 -1.69 2.96
N LYS A 73 14.44 -2.76 2.30
CA LYS A 73 14.34 -2.81 0.83
C LYS A 73 12.96 -2.37 0.43
N VAL A 74 12.89 -1.37 -0.45
CA VAL A 74 11.62 -0.85 -0.97
C VAL A 74 11.74 -0.66 -2.47
N ALA A 75 10.60 -0.64 -3.14
CA ALA A 75 10.53 -0.36 -4.57
C ALA A 75 9.45 0.67 -4.83
N ARG A 76 9.73 1.59 -5.73
CA ARG A 76 8.70 2.48 -6.24
C ARG A 76 8.06 1.81 -7.44
N VAL A 77 6.75 1.62 -7.36
CA VAL A 77 5.99 0.82 -8.33
C VAL A 77 4.94 1.70 -9.00
N ARG A 78 4.91 1.68 -10.32
CA ARG A 78 3.82 2.29 -11.09
C ARG A 78 2.77 1.22 -11.35
N LEU A 79 1.58 1.42 -10.82
CA LEU A 79 0.47 0.49 -10.95
C LEU A 79 -0.20 0.61 -12.31
N THR A 80 -0.98 -0.41 -12.68
CA THR A 80 -1.73 -0.43 -13.93
C THR A 80 -2.76 0.69 -14.02
N ASN A 81 -3.20 1.24 -12.89
CA ASN A 81 -4.11 2.39 -12.85
C ASN A 81 -3.41 3.75 -13.00
N GLY A 82 -2.09 3.75 -13.22
CA GLY A 82 -1.31 4.98 -13.40
C GLY A 82 -0.76 5.59 -12.12
N MET A 83 -1.14 5.11 -10.96
CA MET A 83 -0.64 5.64 -9.69
C MET A 83 0.73 5.04 -9.35
N GLU A 84 1.61 5.85 -8.78
CA GLU A 84 2.90 5.39 -8.27
C GLU A 84 2.85 5.29 -6.76
N VAL A 85 3.32 4.17 -6.23
CA VAL A 85 3.39 3.94 -4.79
C VAL A 85 4.74 3.35 -4.43
N THR A 86 5.14 3.52 -3.16
CA THR A 86 6.32 2.86 -2.62
C THR A 86 5.86 1.64 -1.84
N ALA A 87 6.39 0.49 -2.19
CA ALA A 87 6.01 -0.78 -1.58
C ALA A 87 7.23 -1.45 -0.94
N TYR A 88 6.99 -2.12 0.19
CA TYR A 88 8.04 -2.84 0.91
C TYR A 88 8.26 -4.21 0.27
N ILE A 89 9.53 -4.61 0.16
CA ILE A 89 9.91 -5.92 -0.33
C ILE A 89 10.19 -6.81 0.89
N PRO A 90 9.27 -7.75 1.22
CA PRO A 90 9.46 -8.58 2.41
C PRO A 90 10.48 -9.70 2.20
N GLY A 91 11.05 -10.18 3.29
CA GLY A 91 11.97 -11.31 3.29
C GLY A 91 13.42 -10.90 3.10
N GLU A 92 14.31 -11.87 3.14
CA GLU A 92 15.73 -11.67 2.95
C GLU A 92 16.12 -11.82 1.48
N GLY A 93 16.71 -10.78 0.91
CA GLY A 93 17.15 -10.77 -0.47
C GLY A 93 16.00 -10.72 -1.46
N HIS A 94 16.29 -10.28 -2.65
CA HIS A 94 15.33 -10.22 -3.74
C HIS A 94 16.08 -10.16 -5.08
N ASN A 95 15.33 -10.43 -6.15
CA ASN A 95 15.84 -10.34 -7.52
C ASN A 95 15.26 -9.15 -8.30
N LEU A 96 14.58 -8.24 -7.61
CA LEU A 96 13.89 -7.13 -8.27
C LEU A 96 14.87 -6.08 -8.76
N GLN A 97 14.57 -5.52 -9.91
CA GLN A 97 15.32 -4.46 -10.54
C GLN A 97 14.34 -3.54 -11.27
N GLU A 98 14.84 -2.46 -11.85
CA GLU A 98 14.02 -1.57 -12.66
C GLU A 98 13.32 -2.36 -13.77
N HIS A 99 12.06 -2.05 -14.03
CA HIS A 99 11.18 -2.70 -15.01
C HIS A 99 10.70 -4.10 -14.65
N SER A 100 10.96 -4.59 -13.44
CA SER A 100 10.35 -5.85 -12.97
C SER A 100 8.86 -5.68 -12.75
N VAL A 101 8.08 -6.66 -13.22
CA VAL A 101 6.62 -6.67 -13.01
C VAL A 101 6.34 -7.32 -11.66
N VAL A 102 5.58 -6.64 -10.83
CA VAL A 102 5.29 -7.09 -9.47
C VAL A 102 3.81 -6.99 -9.18
N LEU A 103 3.39 -7.73 -8.14
CA LEU A 103 2.04 -7.65 -7.61
C LEU A 103 2.11 -7.08 -6.20
N ILE A 104 1.33 -6.05 -5.91
CA ILE A 104 1.32 -5.42 -4.59
C ILE A 104 0.00 -5.67 -3.87
N ARG A 105 0.05 -5.63 -2.55
CA ARG A 105 -1.11 -5.70 -1.67
C ARG A 105 -1.06 -4.59 -0.64
N GLY A 106 -2.16 -4.33 0.03
CA GLY A 106 -2.19 -3.42 1.16
C GLY A 106 -1.45 -4.00 2.36
N GLY A 107 -1.01 -3.14 3.22
CA GLY A 107 -0.29 -3.50 4.44
C GLY A 107 0.78 -2.46 4.73
N ARG A 108 0.61 -1.77 5.84
CA ARG A 108 1.53 -0.71 6.24
C ARG A 108 2.76 -1.29 6.90
N VAL A 109 3.91 -0.67 6.65
CA VAL A 109 5.14 -0.94 7.39
C VAL A 109 5.30 0.16 8.44
N LYS A 110 5.18 -0.20 9.70
CA LYS A 110 5.20 0.75 10.80
C LYS A 110 6.57 1.43 10.95
N ASP A 111 7.65 0.71 10.68
CA ASP A 111 9.01 1.21 10.79
C ASP A 111 9.37 2.26 9.74
N ILE A 112 8.72 2.26 8.61
CA ILE A 112 9.07 3.13 7.50
C ILE A 112 7.88 4.05 7.22
N PRO A 113 8.04 5.38 7.43
CA PRO A 113 6.93 6.30 7.15
C PRO A 113 6.57 6.33 5.66
N GLY A 114 5.29 6.38 5.37
CA GLY A 114 4.78 6.50 4.01
C GLY A 114 4.67 5.20 3.22
N ILE A 115 5.04 4.08 3.78
CA ILE A 115 4.94 2.77 3.11
C ILE A 115 3.64 2.10 3.54
N ARG A 116 2.70 1.98 2.61
CA ARG A 116 1.36 1.41 2.85
C ARG A 116 1.12 0.11 2.11
N TYR A 117 2.09 -0.38 1.38
CA TYR A 117 1.93 -1.51 0.47
C TYR A 117 3.09 -2.47 0.62
N HIS A 118 2.84 -3.74 0.31
CA HIS A 118 3.85 -4.79 0.27
C HIS A 118 3.86 -5.42 -1.12
N ILE A 119 5.04 -5.83 -1.57
CA ILE A 119 5.18 -6.66 -2.77
C ILE A 119 4.96 -8.12 -2.37
N ILE A 120 4.16 -8.85 -3.15
CA ILE A 120 3.89 -10.26 -2.90
C ILE A 120 5.03 -11.08 -3.50
N ARG A 121 5.69 -11.88 -2.65
CA ARG A 121 6.79 -12.74 -3.07
C ARG A 121 6.25 -14.00 -3.77
N GLY A 122 7.01 -14.47 -4.74
CA GLY A 122 6.67 -15.70 -5.47
C GLY A 122 5.67 -15.52 -6.60
N THR A 123 5.37 -14.27 -7.00
CA THR A 123 4.44 -13.97 -8.10
C THR A 123 5.14 -13.12 -9.16
N LEU A 124 4.72 -13.28 -10.40
CA LEU A 124 5.23 -12.51 -11.55
C LEU A 124 6.76 -12.55 -11.58
N ASP A 125 7.43 -11.39 -11.61
CA ASP A 125 8.90 -11.33 -11.66
C ASP A 125 9.58 -11.41 -10.29
N THR A 126 8.81 -11.49 -9.21
CA THR A 126 9.34 -11.58 -7.85
C THR A 126 9.52 -13.04 -7.45
N GLU A 127 10.75 -13.44 -7.21
CA GLU A 127 11.01 -14.80 -6.72
C GLU A 127 10.69 -14.91 -5.23
N GLY A 128 10.34 -16.13 -4.78
CA GLY A 128 10.18 -16.41 -3.37
C GLY A 128 11.51 -16.34 -2.63
N VAL A 129 11.44 -16.29 -1.32
CA VAL A 129 12.64 -16.27 -0.47
C VAL A 129 13.31 -17.65 -0.52
N ALA A 130 14.60 -17.68 -0.85
CA ALA A 130 15.35 -18.94 -0.98
C ALA A 130 15.53 -19.60 0.38
N ASN A 131 15.46 -20.93 0.40
CA ASN A 131 15.74 -21.76 1.57
C ASN A 131 14.82 -21.51 2.78
N ARG A 132 13.66 -20.96 2.54
CA ARG A 132 12.69 -20.67 3.60
C ARG A 132 11.92 -21.93 3.96
N LYS A 133 11.93 -22.32 5.23
CA LYS A 133 11.25 -23.54 5.72
C LYS A 133 9.97 -23.24 6.49
N GLN A 134 9.91 -22.10 7.16
CA GLN A 134 8.76 -21.67 7.96
C GLN A 134 8.16 -20.39 7.36
N GLY A 135 6.84 -20.23 7.50
CA GLY A 135 6.14 -19.07 6.96
C GLY A 135 6.23 -18.95 5.46
N ARG A 136 6.30 -20.07 4.75
CA ARG A 136 6.54 -20.12 3.30
C ARG A 136 5.49 -19.39 2.50
N SER A 137 4.24 -19.44 2.91
CA SER A 137 3.15 -18.76 2.21
C SER A 137 3.35 -17.24 2.17
N ARG A 138 3.92 -16.68 3.22
CA ARG A 138 4.15 -15.23 3.30
C ARG A 138 5.28 -14.77 2.41
N TYR A 139 6.21 -15.64 2.09
CA TYR A 139 7.42 -15.29 1.35
C TYR A 139 7.53 -16.01 0.01
N GLY A 140 6.46 -16.66 -0.42
CA GLY A 140 6.42 -17.29 -1.73
C GLY A 140 7.37 -18.48 -1.91
N ALA A 141 7.77 -19.12 -0.82
CA ALA A 141 8.67 -20.25 -0.89
C ALA A 141 7.89 -21.57 -1.06
N LYS A 142 8.41 -22.45 -1.91
CA LYS A 142 7.82 -23.79 -2.12
C LYS A 142 8.29 -24.75 -1.02
N ALA A 143 7.49 -25.78 -0.78
CA ALA A 143 7.87 -26.83 0.15
C ALA A 143 9.15 -27.52 -0.32
N GLN A 144 10.06 -27.77 0.61
CA GLN A 144 11.26 -28.56 0.33
C GLN A 144 10.94 -30.04 0.57
N GLU A 145 11.33 -30.87 -0.37
CA GLU A 145 11.23 -32.31 -0.22
C GLU A 145 12.35 -32.87 0.65
#